data_cee25c698f7751c6d6af85f86361b64d
#
_entry.id   cee25c698f7751c6d6af85f86361b64d
#
_cell.length_a   1.000
_cell.length_b   1.000
_cell.length_c   1.000
_cell.angle_alpha   90.00
_cell.angle_beta   90.00
_cell.angle_gamma   90.00
#
_symmetry.space_group_name_H-M   'P 1'
#
loop_
_entity.id
_entity.type
_entity.pdbx_description
1 polymer ?
#
loop_
_entity_poly.entity_id
_entity_poly.type
_entity_poly.pdbx_seq_one_letter_code
_entity_poly.pdbx_strand_id
1 'polypeptide(L)'
;MSEALEARLLGIVQAVPELMAALRAARTLDLPDWWIVSGALYGAVWNALTGRPALHGVKDIDLFYFDPDTSWEAEDRVIRRAAPLFAPASPVEIRNQARVPLWYRDRFGHACPDYASSRDGIDHFASRTHCVGMRLRPDNGFDIYAPHGLEDIFAMRIVPNPILPNRTTHEAKAARHKTCWPELTIEPWPETPQARRPASPLHTESHPSRPEAP
;
A
#
# COMPACT_ATOMS: atom_id res chain seq x y z
N MET A 1 12.99 -8.09 10.05
CA MET A 1 13.35 -6.75 9.49
C MET A 1 14.80 -6.44 9.87
N SER A 2 15.56 -5.78 9.00
CA SER A 2 16.94 -5.39 9.33
C SER A 2 16.92 -4.10 10.16
N GLU A 3 17.38 -4.15 11.42
CA GLU A 3 17.50 -2.98 12.31
C GLU A 3 18.29 -1.83 11.64
N ALA A 4 19.25 -2.16 10.80
CA ALA A 4 20.00 -1.18 10.05
C ALA A 4 19.15 -0.39 9.04
N LEU A 5 18.18 -1.04 8.37
CA LEU A 5 17.27 -0.38 7.44
C LEU A 5 16.21 0.46 8.16
N GLU A 6 15.76 0.00 9.33
CA GLU A 6 14.85 0.80 10.18
C GLU A 6 15.54 2.08 10.67
N ALA A 7 16.74 1.97 11.18
CA ALA A 7 17.53 3.13 11.62
C ALA A 7 17.78 4.11 10.45
N ARG A 8 18.03 3.57 9.26
CA ARG A 8 18.23 4.37 8.05
C ARG A 8 16.94 5.08 7.60
N LEU A 9 15.80 4.36 7.59
CA LEU A 9 14.51 4.97 7.31
C LEU A 9 14.20 6.09 8.30
N LEU A 10 14.40 5.83 9.59
CA LEU A 10 14.18 6.81 10.65
C LEU A 10 15.04 8.05 10.44
N GLY A 11 16.33 7.89 10.17
CA GLY A 11 17.22 9.02 9.89
C GLY A 11 16.76 9.86 8.68
N ILE A 12 16.30 9.22 7.62
CA ILE A 12 15.75 9.90 6.44
C ILE A 12 14.50 10.70 6.81
N VAL A 13 13.54 10.07 7.50
CA VAL A 13 12.26 10.72 7.87
C VAL A 13 12.51 11.89 8.83
N GLN A 14 13.41 11.73 9.80
CA GLN A 14 13.79 12.80 10.74
C GLN A 14 14.46 14.00 10.05
N ALA A 15 15.12 13.78 8.93
CA ALA A 15 15.74 14.84 8.13
C ALA A 15 14.72 15.62 7.26
N VAL A 16 13.45 15.20 7.20
CA VAL A 16 12.37 15.86 6.43
C VAL A 16 11.43 16.59 7.38
N PRO A 17 11.55 17.93 7.51
CA PRO A 17 10.77 18.72 8.47
C PRO A 17 9.26 18.54 8.32
N GLU A 18 8.76 18.44 7.08
CA GLU A 18 7.33 18.29 6.77
C GLU A 18 6.78 16.94 7.27
N LEU A 19 7.54 15.84 7.12
CA LEU A 19 7.15 14.54 7.64
C LEU A 19 7.15 14.54 9.18
N MET A 20 8.15 15.15 9.78
CA MET A 20 8.20 15.28 11.23
C MET A 20 7.08 16.17 11.77
N ALA A 21 6.70 17.23 11.06
CA ALA A 21 5.55 18.05 11.41
C ALA A 21 4.24 17.24 11.32
N ALA A 22 4.07 16.46 10.24
CA ALA A 22 2.91 15.60 10.07
C ALA A 22 2.80 14.51 11.15
N LEU A 23 3.92 13.87 11.52
CA LEU A 23 3.95 12.88 12.61
C LEU A 23 3.58 13.49 13.97
N ARG A 24 4.05 14.70 14.26
CA ARG A 24 3.68 15.42 15.50
C ARG A 24 2.20 15.83 15.49
N ALA A 25 1.70 16.34 14.37
CA ALA A 25 0.29 16.70 14.21
C ALA A 25 -0.62 15.47 14.35
N ALA A 26 -0.28 14.35 13.70
CA ALA A 26 -1.02 13.10 13.82
C ALA A 26 -1.07 12.59 15.26
N ARG A 27 0.05 12.64 15.99
CA ARG A 27 0.08 12.31 17.41
C ARG A 27 -0.85 13.18 18.25
N THR A 28 -0.90 14.49 17.96
CA THR A 28 -1.76 15.45 18.68
C THR A 28 -3.25 15.18 18.45
N LEU A 29 -3.61 14.55 17.34
CA LEU A 29 -5.00 14.14 17.07
C LEU A 29 -5.48 13.04 17.99
N ASP A 30 -4.59 12.26 18.59
CA ASP A 30 -4.89 11.16 19.50
C ASP A 30 -5.93 10.18 18.91
N LEU A 31 -5.74 9.83 17.64
CA LEU A 31 -6.61 8.90 16.94
C LEU A 31 -6.25 7.45 17.31
N PRO A 32 -7.23 6.56 17.43
CA PRO A 32 -6.94 5.16 17.72
C PRO A 32 -6.20 4.51 16.54
N ASP A 33 -5.16 3.74 16.86
CA ASP A 33 -4.32 2.97 15.91
C ASP A 33 -3.90 3.75 14.66
N TRP A 34 -3.46 5.00 14.82
CA TRP A 34 -3.05 5.84 13.70
C TRP A 34 -1.64 5.51 13.17
N TRP A 35 -1.46 5.72 11.86
CA TRP A 35 -0.19 5.57 11.15
C TRP A 35 -0.10 6.54 9.98
N ILE A 36 1.07 7.18 9.79
CA ILE A 36 1.43 7.76 8.49
C ILE A 36 1.97 6.61 7.65
N VAL A 37 1.48 6.49 6.39
CA VAL A 37 1.71 5.28 5.60
C VAL A 37 2.23 5.58 4.19
N SER A 38 2.81 4.55 3.58
CA SER A 38 3.03 4.43 2.13
C SER A 38 3.85 5.58 1.52
N GLY A 39 3.25 6.36 0.61
CA GLY A 39 3.88 7.29 -0.32
C GLY A 39 4.85 8.29 0.27
N ALA A 40 4.51 8.87 1.41
CA ALA A 40 5.35 9.83 2.10
C ALA A 40 6.65 9.19 2.63
N LEU A 41 6.60 7.92 3.05
CA LEU A 41 7.72 7.21 3.64
C LEU A 41 8.68 6.66 2.57
N TYR A 42 8.17 5.82 1.64
CA TYR A 42 9.04 5.28 0.60
C TYR A 42 9.51 6.36 -0.39
N GLY A 43 8.70 7.39 -0.64
CA GLY A 43 9.08 8.54 -1.47
C GLY A 43 10.25 9.32 -0.87
N ALA A 44 10.25 9.53 0.46
CA ALA A 44 11.38 10.16 1.15
C ALA A 44 12.66 9.32 1.00
N VAL A 45 12.58 7.98 1.10
CA VAL A 45 13.72 7.09 0.88
C VAL A 45 14.24 7.22 -0.55
N TRP A 46 13.36 7.12 -1.56
CA TRP A 46 13.77 7.21 -2.97
C TRP A 46 14.37 8.59 -3.30
N ASN A 47 13.83 9.67 -2.73
CA ASN A 47 14.41 11.00 -2.88
C ASN A 47 15.80 11.12 -2.26
N ALA A 48 15.98 10.56 -1.05
CA ALA A 48 17.29 10.54 -0.40
C ALA A 48 18.33 9.73 -1.19
N LEU A 49 17.93 8.58 -1.74
CA LEU A 49 18.80 7.71 -2.55
C LEU A 49 19.20 8.34 -3.89
N THR A 50 18.36 9.22 -4.43
CA THR A 50 18.57 9.80 -5.78
C THR A 50 18.94 11.28 -5.75
N GLY A 51 19.13 11.86 -4.55
CA GLY A 51 19.51 13.27 -4.39
C GLY A 51 18.42 14.26 -4.83
N ARG A 52 17.14 13.84 -4.79
CA ARG A 52 16.00 14.70 -5.13
C ARG A 52 15.50 15.47 -3.91
N PRO A 53 14.75 16.59 -4.11
CA PRO A 53 14.09 17.28 -3.00
C PRO A 53 13.22 16.32 -2.17
N ALA A 54 13.16 16.51 -0.85
CA ALA A 54 12.59 15.55 0.09
C ALA A 54 11.16 15.08 -0.22
N LEU A 55 10.31 15.96 -0.75
CA LEU A 55 8.93 15.65 -1.13
C LEU A 55 8.72 15.53 -2.65
N HIS A 56 9.78 15.39 -3.44
CA HIS A 56 9.63 15.15 -4.88
C HIS A 56 8.76 13.92 -5.13
N GLY A 57 7.75 14.05 -6.00
CA GLY A 57 6.83 12.97 -6.37
C GLY A 57 5.85 12.52 -5.26
N VAL A 58 5.97 13.04 -4.04
CA VAL A 58 4.99 12.85 -2.97
C VAL A 58 3.80 13.77 -3.23
N LYS A 59 2.63 13.18 -3.44
CA LYS A 59 1.41 13.90 -3.77
C LYS A 59 0.68 14.39 -2.52
N ASP A 60 0.59 13.51 -1.53
CA ASP A 60 -0.11 13.67 -0.27
C ASP A 60 0.56 12.82 0.82
N ILE A 61 0.20 13.09 2.06
CA ILE A 61 0.59 12.29 3.22
C ILE A 61 -0.65 11.51 3.66
N ASP A 62 -0.61 10.19 3.52
CA ASP A 62 -1.71 9.33 3.97
C ASP A 62 -1.63 9.11 5.49
N LEU A 63 -2.68 9.51 6.21
CA LEU A 63 -2.89 9.24 7.63
C LEU A 63 -4.03 8.25 7.80
N PHE A 64 -3.69 7.02 8.17
CA PHE A 64 -4.65 5.97 8.53
C PHE A 64 -4.93 5.99 10.01
N TYR A 65 -6.17 5.68 10.40
CA TYR A 65 -6.56 5.35 11.76
C TYR A 65 -7.67 4.30 11.74
N PHE A 66 -7.93 3.66 12.86
CA PHE A 66 -8.99 2.65 12.97
C PHE A 66 -9.95 3.01 14.09
N ASP A 67 -11.18 3.33 13.73
CA ASP A 67 -12.27 3.61 14.67
C ASP A 67 -13.50 2.79 14.25
N PRO A 68 -14.10 1.99 15.16
CA PRO A 68 -15.30 1.20 14.86
C PRO A 68 -16.54 2.04 14.51
N ASP A 69 -16.56 3.34 14.84
CA ASP A 69 -17.58 4.25 14.32
C ASP A 69 -17.35 4.54 12.84
N THR A 70 -18.04 3.79 12.00
CA THR A 70 -17.97 3.90 10.54
C THR A 70 -18.92 4.96 9.96
N SER A 71 -19.53 5.82 10.78
CA SER A 71 -20.38 6.90 10.27
C SER A 71 -19.57 7.91 9.47
N TRP A 72 -20.20 8.50 8.45
CA TRP A 72 -19.56 9.57 7.66
C TRP A 72 -19.24 10.78 8.53
N GLU A 73 -20.13 11.11 9.46
CA GLU A 73 -20.00 12.22 10.38
C GLU A 73 -18.80 12.08 11.33
N ALA A 74 -18.47 10.86 11.76
CA ALA A 74 -17.31 10.59 12.60
C ALA A 74 -16.02 10.89 11.84
N GLU A 75 -15.87 10.37 10.63
CA GLU A 75 -14.70 10.63 9.79
C GLU A 75 -14.58 12.12 9.41
N ASP A 76 -15.67 12.76 9.04
CA ASP A 76 -15.70 14.20 8.70
C ASP A 76 -15.29 15.08 9.90
N ARG A 77 -15.74 14.76 11.14
CA ARG A 77 -15.26 15.43 12.35
C ARG A 77 -13.75 15.32 12.52
N VAL A 78 -13.17 14.15 12.27
CA VAL A 78 -11.71 13.94 12.35
C VAL A 78 -11.01 14.78 11.31
N ILE A 79 -11.46 14.75 10.05
CA ILE A 79 -10.88 15.53 8.95
C ILE A 79 -10.90 17.03 9.26
N ARG A 80 -12.04 17.56 9.75
CA ARG A 80 -12.16 18.98 10.12
C ARG A 80 -11.25 19.37 11.28
N ARG A 81 -11.15 18.52 12.30
CA ARG A 81 -10.26 18.74 13.45
C ARG A 81 -8.79 18.74 13.03
N ALA A 82 -8.45 17.90 12.06
CA ALA A 82 -7.09 17.77 11.57
C ALA A 82 -6.64 18.90 10.64
N ALA A 83 -7.54 19.45 9.84
CA ALA A 83 -7.22 20.44 8.81
C ALA A 83 -6.29 21.58 9.28
N PRO A 84 -6.52 22.24 10.44
CA PRO A 84 -5.63 23.33 10.88
C PRO A 84 -4.26 22.86 11.38
N LEU A 85 -4.09 21.56 11.71
CA LEU A 85 -2.84 21.02 12.26
C LEU A 85 -1.82 20.70 11.16
N PHE A 86 -2.31 20.44 9.94
CA PHE A 86 -1.45 20.07 8.79
C PHE A 86 -1.22 21.23 7.81
N ALA A 87 -1.89 22.36 7.97
CA ALA A 87 -1.66 23.55 7.15
C ALA A 87 -0.38 24.31 7.61
N PRO A 88 0.48 24.78 6.70
CA PRO A 88 0.47 24.70 5.24
C PRO A 88 1.30 23.51 4.68
N ALA A 89 1.51 22.47 5.45
CA ALA A 89 2.24 21.26 5.02
C ALA A 89 1.60 20.62 3.77
N SER A 90 2.26 19.63 3.22
CA SER A 90 1.73 18.83 2.10
C SER A 90 0.29 18.36 2.40
N PRO A 91 -0.59 18.29 1.39
CA PRO A 91 -1.95 17.80 1.60
C PRO A 91 -1.94 16.47 2.37
N VAL A 92 -2.80 16.36 3.39
CA VAL A 92 -2.92 15.13 4.18
C VAL A 92 -4.26 14.49 3.87
N GLU A 93 -4.24 13.22 3.46
CA GLU A 93 -5.43 12.41 3.25
C GLU A 93 -5.66 11.53 4.48
N ILE A 94 -6.80 11.72 5.17
CA ILE A 94 -7.12 11.02 6.42
C ILE A 94 -8.22 10.01 6.13
N ARG A 95 -7.99 8.75 6.54
CA ARG A 95 -8.92 7.65 6.28
C ARG A 95 -9.09 6.75 7.49
N ASN A 96 -10.35 6.55 7.89
CA ASN A 96 -10.72 5.50 8.84
C ASN A 96 -10.71 4.13 8.12
N GLN A 97 -9.82 3.25 8.55
CA GLN A 97 -9.66 1.95 7.91
C GLN A 97 -10.86 1.02 8.11
N ALA A 98 -11.63 1.18 9.19
CA ALA A 98 -12.90 0.46 9.38
C ALA A 98 -13.96 0.79 8.30
N ARG A 99 -13.82 1.93 7.61
CA ARG A 99 -14.74 2.35 6.54
C ARG A 99 -14.36 1.83 5.16
N VAL A 100 -13.11 1.43 4.97
CA VAL A 100 -12.59 1.04 3.65
C VAL A 100 -13.44 -0.04 2.99
N PRO A 101 -13.86 -1.12 3.66
CA PRO A 101 -14.69 -2.18 3.05
C PRO A 101 -16.04 -1.67 2.53
N LEU A 102 -16.59 -0.59 3.09
CA LEU A 102 -17.90 -0.06 2.70
C LEU A 102 -17.93 0.48 1.27
N TRP A 103 -16.83 1.02 0.79
CA TRP A 103 -16.73 1.66 -0.54
C TRP A 103 -15.72 0.97 -1.47
N TYR A 104 -14.95 0.01 -0.97
CA TYR A 104 -13.84 -0.61 -1.71
C TYR A 104 -14.31 -1.27 -3.01
N ARG A 105 -15.43 -2.01 -2.95
CA ARG A 105 -16.01 -2.69 -4.12
C ARG A 105 -16.38 -1.70 -5.21
N ASP A 106 -17.03 -0.60 -4.88
CA ASP A 106 -17.47 0.42 -5.85
C ASP A 106 -16.25 1.10 -6.51
N ARG A 107 -15.16 1.24 -5.75
CA ARG A 107 -13.93 1.90 -6.22
C ARG A 107 -13.04 0.99 -7.07
N PHE A 108 -12.94 -0.30 -6.73
CA PHE A 108 -11.95 -1.22 -7.30
C PHE A 108 -12.57 -2.41 -8.05
N GLY A 109 -13.90 -2.56 -8.05
CA GLY A 109 -14.62 -3.63 -8.74
C GLY A 109 -14.62 -5.00 -8.03
N HIS A 110 -13.99 -5.10 -6.86
CA HIS A 110 -13.98 -6.32 -6.04
C HIS A 110 -13.98 -5.95 -4.55
N ALA A 111 -14.41 -6.87 -3.69
CA ALA A 111 -14.39 -6.66 -2.25
C ALA A 111 -12.99 -6.78 -1.67
N CYS A 112 -12.75 -6.12 -0.52
CA CYS A 112 -11.70 -6.45 0.41
C CYS A 112 -12.31 -7.08 1.67
N PRO A 113 -11.53 -7.75 2.54
CA PRO A 113 -12.02 -8.22 3.84
C PRO A 113 -12.35 -7.04 4.76
N ASP A 114 -13.12 -7.31 5.80
CA ASP A 114 -13.28 -6.35 6.89
C ASP A 114 -11.94 -6.19 7.62
N TYR A 115 -11.56 -4.95 7.89
CA TYR A 115 -10.33 -4.66 8.60
C TYR A 115 -10.60 -4.59 10.12
N ALA A 116 -9.68 -5.08 10.91
CA ALA A 116 -9.69 -5.02 12.37
C ALA A 116 -8.69 -4.00 12.93
N SER A 117 -7.83 -3.42 12.06
CA SER A 117 -6.80 -2.47 12.43
C SER A 117 -6.37 -1.61 11.23
N SER A 118 -5.64 -0.54 11.49
CA SER A 118 -4.97 0.22 10.42
C SER A 118 -3.89 -0.60 9.70
N ARG A 119 -3.28 -1.57 10.38
CA ARG A 119 -2.27 -2.46 9.77
C ARG A 119 -2.87 -3.33 8.68
N ASP A 120 -4.11 -3.79 8.86
CA ASP A 120 -4.81 -4.54 7.80
C ASP A 120 -4.93 -3.71 6.53
N GLY A 121 -5.23 -2.40 6.66
CA GLY A 121 -5.23 -1.48 5.51
C GLY A 121 -3.87 -1.37 4.83
N ILE A 122 -2.79 -1.36 5.62
CA ILE A 122 -1.41 -1.33 5.11
C ILE A 122 -1.08 -2.64 4.38
N ASP A 123 -1.45 -3.79 4.94
CA ASP A 123 -1.17 -5.12 4.38
C ASP A 123 -1.84 -5.33 3.01
N HIS A 124 -2.93 -4.63 2.74
CA HIS A 124 -3.72 -4.76 1.53
C HIS A 124 -3.38 -3.74 0.42
N PHE A 125 -2.31 -2.95 0.57
CA PHE A 125 -1.82 -2.15 -0.57
C PHE A 125 -1.45 -3.04 -1.76
N ALA A 126 -1.68 -2.54 -2.97
CA ALA A 126 -1.47 -3.28 -4.22
C ALA A 126 -0.01 -3.67 -4.51
N SER A 127 0.95 -3.08 -3.78
CA SER A 127 2.37 -3.40 -3.87
C SER A 127 2.95 -3.63 -2.48
N ARG A 128 3.73 -4.68 -2.28
CA ARG A 128 4.44 -4.97 -1.02
C ARG A 128 5.35 -3.83 -0.58
N THR A 129 6.01 -3.21 -1.55
CA THR A 129 6.88 -2.03 -1.34
C THR A 129 6.12 -0.85 -0.74
N HIS A 130 4.81 -0.77 -0.94
CA HIS A 130 3.97 0.28 -0.38
C HIS A 130 3.46 -0.03 1.04
N CYS A 131 3.60 -1.28 1.50
CA CYS A 131 3.16 -1.73 2.82
C CYS A 131 4.16 -1.27 3.89
N VAL A 132 4.17 0.01 4.19
CA VAL A 132 5.00 0.62 5.23
C VAL A 132 4.23 1.69 5.97
N GLY A 133 4.35 1.70 7.29
CA GLY A 133 3.77 2.71 8.17
C GLY A 133 4.76 3.15 9.23
N MET A 134 4.60 4.38 9.70
CA MET A 134 5.37 4.95 10.81
C MET A 134 4.45 5.79 11.69
N ARG A 135 4.68 5.73 13.00
CA ARG A 135 4.04 6.63 13.97
C ARG A 135 5.02 7.10 15.04
N LEU A 136 4.76 8.28 15.57
CA LEU A 136 5.51 8.88 16.66
C LEU A 136 4.81 8.54 17.99
N ARG A 137 5.51 7.85 18.89
CA ARG A 137 5.01 7.49 20.20
C ARG A 137 4.97 8.69 21.18
N PRO A 138 4.22 8.59 22.29
CA PRO A 138 4.21 9.63 23.32
C PRO A 138 5.57 9.94 23.93
N ASP A 139 6.45 8.95 24.05
CA ASP A 139 7.83 9.06 24.56
C ASP A 139 8.83 9.65 23.54
N ASN A 140 8.36 10.13 22.39
CA ASN A 140 9.12 10.55 21.22
C ASN A 140 9.91 9.44 20.50
N GLY A 141 9.71 8.17 20.87
CA GLY A 141 10.15 7.04 20.06
C GLY A 141 9.28 6.84 18.82
N PHE A 142 9.71 5.96 17.94
CA PHE A 142 8.99 5.64 16.72
C PHE A 142 8.58 4.16 16.70
N ASP A 143 7.41 3.89 16.15
CA ASP A 143 7.03 2.56 15.70
C ASP A 143 7.10 2.53 14.18
N ILE A 144 7.66 1.46 13.63
CA ILE A 144 7.72 1.18 12.19
C ILE A 144 6.96 -0.13 11.94
N TYR A 145 6.08 -0.13 10.96
CA TYR A 145 5.38 -1.31 10.50
C TYR A 145 5.71 -1.54 9.02
N ALA A 146 6.39 -2.63 8.72
CA ALA A 146 6.74 -3.03 7.34
C ALA A 146 6.68 -4.56 7.25
N PRO A 147 5.49 -5.14 6.99
CA PRO A 147 5.26 -6.59 7.02
C PRO A 147 6.11 -7.37 6.01
N HIS A 148 6.54 -6.71 4.96
CA HIS A 148 7.39 -7.28 3.90
C HIS A 148 8.87 -6.85 4.00
N GLY A 149 9.28 -6.21 5.13
CA GLY A 149 10.60 -5.61 5.26
C GLY A 149 10.74 -4.27 4.54
N LEU A 150 11.95 -3.72 4.54
CA LEU A 150 12.30 -2.45 3.92
C LEU A 150 13.25 -2.63 2.72
N GLU A 151 13.68 -3.85 2.46
CA GLU A 151 14.71 -4.19 1.48
C GLU A 151 14.31 -3.71 0.07
N ASP A 152 13.06 -3.93 -0.34
CA ASP A 152 12.57 -3.53 -1.66
C ASP A 152 12.48 -2.00 -1.80
N ILE A 153 12.12 -1.29 -0.72
CA ILE A 153 12.10 0.18 -0.71
C ILE A 153 13.52 0.72 -0.96
N PHE A 154 14.50 0.22 -0.21
CA PHE A 154 15.91 0.66 -0.33
C PHE A 154 16.59 0.16 -1.60
N ALA A 155 16.14 -0.94 -2.18
CA ALA A 155 16.57 -1.43 -3.49
C ALA A 155 15.89 -0.72 -4.67
N MET A 156 15.01 0.24 -4.41
CA MET A 156 14.21 0.94 -5.43
C MET A 156 13.42 -0.02 -6.33
N ARG A 157 12.77 -1.02 -5.71
CA ARG A 157 11.96 -2.03 -6.40
C ARG A 157 10.49 -1.87 -6.02
N ILE A 158 9.60 -1.93 -7.01
CA ILE A 158 8.16 -2.02 -6.79
C ILE A 158 7.73 -3.47 -7.03
N VAL A 159 7.35 -4.14 -5.95
CA VAL A 159 6.96 -5.56 -5.95
C VAL A 159 5.45 -5.67 -5.77
N PRO A 160 4.73 -6.42 -6.61
CA PRO A 160 3.28 -6.59 -6.50
C PRO A 160 2.89 -7.31 -5.21
N ASN A 161 1.68 -6.98 -4.70
CA ASN A 161 1.05 -7.67 -3.59
C ASN A 161 -0.26 -8.33 -4.05
N PRO A 162 -0.25 -9.62 -4.40
CA PRO A 162 -1.41 -10.31 -4.96
C PRO A 162 -2.44 -10.77 -3.92
N ILE A 163 -2.42 -10.22 -2.69
CA ILE A 163 -3.40 -10.54 -1.64
C ILE A 163 -4.83 -10.21 -2.06
N LEU A 164 -4.99 -9.14 -2.85
CA LEU A 164 -6.24 -8.78 -3.54
C LEU A 164 -5.96 -8.67 -5.05
N PRO A 165 -6.99 -8.79 -5.92
CA PRO A 165 -6.80 -8.73 -7.38
C PRO A 165 -6.57 -7.28 -7.87
N ASN A 166 -5.62 -6.59 -7.28
CA ASN A 166 -5.30 -5.17 -7.48
C ASN A 166 -4.28 -4.90 -8.61
N ARG A 167 -4.20 -5.78 -9.62
CA ARG A 167 -3.23 -5.66 -10.73
C ARG A 167 -3.25 -4.28 -11.37
N THR A 168 -4.42 -3.80 -11.77
CA THR A 168 -4.58 -2.49 -12.44
C THR A 168 -4.08 -1.34 -11.54
N THR A 169 -4.36 -1.41 -10.24
CA THR A 169 -3.89 -0.40 -9.27
C THR A 169 -2.38 -0.44 -9.11
N HIS A 170 -1.78 -1.64 -9.04
CA HIS A 170 -0.34 -1.82 -8.98
C HIS A 170 0.33 -1.21 -10.22
N GLU A 171 -0.10 -1.60 -11.43
CA GLU A 171 0.47 -1.16 -12.70
C GLU A 171 0.35 0.37 -12.87
N ALA A 172 -0.80 0.96 -12.56
CA ALA A 172 -1.02 2.40 -12.67
C ALA A 172 -0.14 3.20 -11.70
N LYS A 173 -0.04 2.75 -10.43
CA LYS A 173 0.84 3.39 -9.44
C LYS A 173 2.31 3.22 -9.81
N ALA A 174 2.73 2.03 -10.25
CA ALA A 174 4.10 1.77 -10.66
C ALA A 174 4.52 2.63 -11.86
N ALA A 175 3.66 2.76 -12.88
CA ALA A 175 3.90 3.63 -14.02
C ALA A 175 4.07 5.09 -13.60
N ARG A 176 3.19 5.61 -12.73
CA ARG A 176 3.32 6.98 -12.18
C ARG A 176 4.63 7.15 -11.40
N HIS A 177 5.00 6.20 -10.56
CA HIS A 177 6.24 6.29 -9.79
C HIS A 177 7.47 6.26 -10.72
N LYS A 178 7.44 5.46 -11.78
CA LYS A 178 8.54 5.39 -12.76
C LYS A 178 8.78 6.74 -13.46
N THR A 179 7.75 7.59 -13.61
CA THR A 179 7.95 8.96 -14.15
C THR A 179 8.63 9.89 -13.16
N CYS A 180 8.41 9.71 -11.85
CA CYS A 180 9.06 10.50 -10.82
C CYS A 180 10.48 9.99 -10.50
N TRP A 181 10.66 8.66 -10.51
CA TRP A 181 11.92 7.97 -10.20
C TRP A 181 12.24 6.95 -11.30
N PRO A 182 12.90 7.38 -12.40
CA PRO A 182 13.27 6.50 -13.51
C PRO A 182 14.17 5.32 -13.10
N GLU A 183 14.83 5.41 -11.96
CA GLU A 183 15.72 4.36 -11.40
C GLU A 183 14.96 3.15 -10.87
N LEU A 184 13.66 3.30 -10.56
CA LEU A 184 12.84 2.22 -10.03
C LEU A 184 12.81 1.00 -10.95
N THR A 185 12.97 -0.18 -10.39
CA THR A 185 12.66 -1.45 -11.04
C THR A 185 11.24 -1.87 -10.67
N ILE A 186 10.44 -2.24 -11.67
CA ILE A 186 9.05 -2.67 -11.46
C ILE A 186 8.99 -4.17 -11.75
N GLU A 187 8.58 -4.94 -10.74
CA GLU A 187 8.27 -6.35 -10.93
C GLU A 187 6.88 -6.51 -11.53
N PRO A 188 6.73 -7.40 -12.53
CA PRO A 188 5.43 -7.64 -13.15
C PRO A 188 4.48 -8.29 -12.16
N TRP A 189 3.18 -8.03 -12.35
CA TRP A 189 2.16 -8.75 -11.60
C TRP A 189 2.25 -10.26 -11.89
N PRO A 190 2.23 -11.14 -10.85
CA PRO A 190 2.31 -12.57 -11.09
C PRO A 190 1.10 -13.05 -11.90
N GLU A 191 1.37 -13.81 -12.96
CA GLU A 191 0.31 -14.48 -13.70
C GLU A 191 -0.31 -15.56 -12.81
N THR A 192 -1.64 -15.56 -12.71
CA THR A 192 -2.35 -16.69 -12.09
C THR A 192 -2.02 -17.93 -12.91
N PRO A 193 -1.54 -19.03 -12.31
CA PRO A 193 -1.32 -20.25 -13.07
C PRO A 193 -2.61 -20.58 -13.82
N GLN A 194 -2.56 -20.56 -15.16
CA GLN A 194 -3.71 -21.01 -15.95
C GLN A 194 -4.07 -22.40 -15.45
N ALA A 195 -5.30 -22.56 -14.94
CA ALA A 195 -5.83 -23.89 -14.65
C ALA A 195 -5.59 -24.72 -15.92
N ARG A 196 -4.79 -25.76 -15.84
CA ARG A 196 -4.50 -26.68 -16.97
C ARG A 196 -5.87 -27.05 -17.55
N ARG A 197 -6.15 -26.62 -18.77
CA ARG A 197 -7.31 -27.13 -19.51
C ARG A 197 -7.23 -28.66 -19.43
N PRO A 198 -8.26 -29.35 -18.97
CA PRO A 198 -8.27 -30.78 -19.01
C PRO A 198 -7.99 -31.18 -20.45
N ALA A 199 -7.04 -32.11 -20.65
CA ALA A 199 -6.73 -32.64 -21.96
C ALA A 199 -8.06 -33.15 -22.57
N SER A 200 -8.37 -32.69 -23.77
CA SER A 200 -9.54 -33.19 -24.51
C SER A 200 -9.41 -34.73 -24.59
N PRO A 201 -10.48 -35.48 -24.29
CA PRO A 201 -10.44 -36.92 -24.43
C PRO A 201 -10.12 -37.29 -25.87
N LEU A 202 -9.11 -38.10 -26.05
CA LEU A 202 -8.75 -38.71 -27.33
C LEU A 202 -10.00 -39.40 -27.90
N HIS A 203 -10.46 -38.93 -29.02
CA HIS A 203 -11.44 -39.67 -29.81
C HIS A 203 -10.85 -41.03 -30.17
N THR A 204 -11.28 -42.07 -29.51
CA THR A 204 -11.10 -43.45 -29.97
C THR A 204 -11.99 -43.66 -31.18
N GLU A 205 -11.38 -43.63 -32.36
CA GLU A 205 -12.07 -44.09 -33.58
C GLU A 205 -12.40 -45.56 -33.42
N SER A 206 -13.69 -45.85 -33.30
CA SER A 206 -14.23 -47.22 -33.39
C SER A 206 -14.20 -47.64 -34.83
N HIS A 207 -13.32 -48.63 -35.10
CA HIS A 207 -13.26 -49.32 -36.39
C HIS A 207 -14.58 -50.09 -36.63
N PRO A 208 -15.25 -49.93 -37.76
CA PRO A 208 -16.44 -50.72 -38.05
C PRO A 208 -16.04 -52.18 -38.44
N SER A 209 -16.60 -53.13 -37.72
CA SER A 209 -16.50 -54.55 -38.02
C SER A 209 -17.10 -54.85 -39.38
N ARG A 210 -16.36 -55.55 -40.21
CA ARG A 210 -16.73 -56.03 -41.55
C ARG A 210 -17.73 -57.19 -41.39
N PRO A 211 -18.87 -57.25 -42.10
CA PRO A 211 -19.77 -58.42 -42.09
C PRO A 211 -19.15 -59.55 -42.95
N GLU A 212 -19.10 -60.77 -42.41
CA GLU A 212 -18.91 -61.97 -43.21
C GLU A 212 -20.18 -62.30 -44.02
N ALA A 213 -20.01 -62.59 -45.28
CA ALA A 213 -21.05 -63.04 -46.16
C ALA A 213 -21.02 -64.59 -46.28
N PRO A 214 -22.15 -65.27 -46.66
CA PRO A 214 -22.44 -66.70 -46.55
C PRO A 214 -21.63 -67.59 -47.44
#